data_22180884acab5de55da678e30d1a3dc6
#
_entry.id   22180884acab5de55da678e30d1a3dc6
#
_cell.length_a   1.000
_cell.length_b   1.000
_cell.length_c   1.000
_cell.angle_alpha   90.00
_cell.angle_beta   90.00
_cell.angle_gamma   90.00
#
_symmetry.space_group_name_H-M   'P 1'
#
loop_
_entity.id
_entity.type
_entity.pdbx_description
1 polymer ?
#
loop_
_entity_poly.entity_id
_entity_poly.type
_entity_poly.pdbx_seq_one_letter_code
_entity_poly.pdbx_strand_id
1 'polypeptide(L)'
;MKNYKRVVLLLCIMLLTGALAGCGWSKKGKDKSENSTKSSEDKAVDEITLDGMVSDALSKMTLKEKIGQLFVVCTDSLDFNAETEVTEKMGKNLEEYKPGGVIFFSYNLKNRTQVKEMISDMQKTAEIPLFTAVDEEGGSVARIANSKNMQTTKFPAMAEIGKTGDSKNAYHVGETIGKEIYELGFNLDFAPVADINTNAENTEIGNRSFGSEPKTVADMVSQEVKGLQAQGVSATLKHFPGQGQCGEDTHKGYVELNATIDQ
;
A
#
# COMPACT_ATOMS: atom_id res chain seq x y z
N MET A 1 -10.21 -19.46 -17.65
CA MET A 1 -9.64 -19.48 -16.28
C MET A 1 -8.11 -19.63 -16.23
N LYS A 2 -7.47 -20.53 -17.01
CA LYS A 2 -5.99 -20.67 -17.02
C LYS A 2 -5.21 -19.45 -17.55
N ASN A 3 -5.79 -18.61 -18.39
CA ASN A 3 -5.10 -17.49 -19.05
C ASN A 3 -5.01 -16.22 -18.18
N TYR A 4 -5.92 -16.03 -17.23
CA TYR A 4 -5.96 -14.85 -16.35
C TYR A 4 -4.76 -14.84 -15.36
N LYS A 5 -4.44 -15.98 -14.75
CA LYS A 5 -3.27 -16.10 -13.86
C LYS A 5 -1.94 -15.81 -14.58
N ARG A 6 -1.86 -16.07 -15.90
CA ARG A 6 -0.67 -15.75 -16.70
C ARG A 6 -0.56 -14.26 -17.01
N VAL A 7 -1.66 -13.55 -17.17
CA VAL A 7 -1.66 -12.11 -17.45
C VAL A 7 -1.26 -11.32 -16.21
N VAL A 8 -1.76 -11.67 -15.04
CA VAL A 8 -1.39 -11.03 -13.76
C VAL A 8 0.07 -11.28 -13.42
N LEU A 9 0.58 -12.50 -13.65
CA LEU A 9 2.00 -12.84 -13.43
C LEU A 9 2.93 -12.06 -14.38
N LEU A 10 2.53 -11.85 -15.63
CA LEU A 10 3.27 -11.04 -16.61
C LEU A 10 3.29 -9.55 -16.24
N LEU A 11 2.24 -9.02 -15.63
CA LEU A 11 2.19 -7.65 -15.10
C LEU A 11 3.19 -7.42 -13.98
N CYS A 12 3.31 -8.34 -13.04
CA CYS A 12 4.31 -8.27 -11.96
C CYS A 12 5.74 -8.34 -12.50
N ILE A 13 5.98 -9.07 -13.60
CA ILE A 13 7.32 -9.21 -14.22
C ILE A 13 7.69 -7.96 -15.03
N MET A 14 6.75 -7.30 -15.72
CA MET A 14 7.04 -6.08 -16.48
C MET A 14 7.35 -4.85 -15.62
N LEU A 15 6.82 -4.80 -14.39
CA LEU A 15 7.16 -3.74 -13.43
C LEU A 15 8.59 -3.86 -12.88
N LEU A 16 9.21 -5.05 -12.98
CA LEU A 16 10.56 -5.32 -12.49
C LEU A 16 11.68 -5.05 -13.54
N THR A 17 11.35 -4.84 -14.83
CA THR A 17 12.35 -4.68 -15.89
C THR A 17 12.52 -3.26 -16.42
N GLY A 18 11.77 -2.28 -15.94
CA GLY A 18 11.76 -0.89 -16.42
C GLY A 18 12.92 0.01 -15.96
N ALA A 19 13.86 -0.48 -15.16
CA ALA A 19 14.87 0.36 -14.48
C ALA A 19 16.29 0.35 -15.04
N LEU A 20 16.56 -0.22 -16.21
CA LEU A 20 17.90 -0.26 -16.78
C LEU A 20 17.92 0.11 -18.27
N ALA A 21 17.73 1.38 -18.61
CA ALA A 21 18.27 1.94 -19.86
C ALA A 21 18.16 3.48 -19.86
N GLY A 22 19.23 4.13 -19.52
CA GLY A 22 19.34 5.57 -19.68
C GLY A 22 20.75 6.08 -19.41
N CYS A 23 21.61 6.06 -20.40
CA CYS A 23 22.68 7.04 -20.62
C CYS A 23 23.40 6.75 -21.92
N GLY A 24 23.36 7.69 -22.86
CA GLY A 24 24.14 7.58 -24.10
C GLY A 24 23.94 8.77 -25.02
N TRP A 25 24.75 9.66 -24.90
CA TRP A 25 25.17 10.94 -25.48
C TRP A 25 24.92 11.18 -26.99
N SER A 26 24.57 12.44 -27.25
CA SER A 26 24.41 13.16 -28.53
C SER A 26 25.62 13.13 -29.45
N LYS A 27 25.39 13.03 -30.77
CA LYS A 27 26.09 13.86 -31.81
C LYS A 27 25.26 14.00 -33.10
N LYS A 28 25.26 15.24 -33.60
CA LYS A 28 24.67 15.73 -34.87
C LYS A 28 25.23 15.06 -36.09
N GLY A 29 24.41 14.88 -37.11
CA GLY A 29 24.84 14.69 -38.51
C GLY A 29 23.66 14.74 -39.46
N LYS A 30 23.74 15.61 -40.46
CA LYS A 30 22.73 15.97 -41.47
C LYS A 30 22.66 14.98 -42.64
N ASP A 31 21.50 15.00 -43.29
CA ASP A 31 21.16 14.80 -44.71
C ASP A 31 21.11 13.38 -45.30
N LYS A 32 20.00 12.97 -45.77
CA LYS A 32 19.47 12.89 -47.14
C LYS A 32 18.41 11.80 -47.32
N SER A 33 17.33 12.20 -47.96
CA SER A 33 16.29 11.49 -48.64
C SER A 33 16.73 10.20 -49.33
N GLU A 34 16.00 9.13 -49.11
CA GLU A 34 15.62 8.18 -50.18
C GLU A 34 14.35 7.42 -49.85
N ASN A 35 13.46 7.47 -50.80
CA ASN A 35 12.12 6.93 -50.84
C ASN A 35 12.23 5.41 -51.11
N SER A 36 11.73 4.57 -50.23
CA SER A 36 11.40 3.19 -50.57
C SER A 36 10.15 2.73 -49.85
N THR A 37 9.07 2.66 -50.61
CA THR A 37 7.86 1.92 -50.36
C THR A 37 8.17 0.53 -49.83
N LYS A 38 7.84 0.25 -48.55
CA LYS A 38 7.66 -1.10 -48.03
C LYS A 38 6.28 -1.22 -47.42
N SER A 39 5.60 -2.26 -47.87
CA SER A 39 4.26 -2.64 -47.56
C SER A 39 4.00 -2.75 -46.05
N SER A 40 2.97 -2.06 -45.65
CA SER A 40 2.33 -2.12 -44.36
C SER A 40 1.64 -3.47 -44.14
N GLU A 41 2.20 -4.28 -43.29
CA GLU A 41 1.51 -5.28 -42.48
C GLU A 41 2.19 -5.41 -41.11
N ASP A 42 2.45 -4.29 -40.47
CA ASP A 42 2.63 -4.28 -39.01
C ASP A 42 1.23 -4.14 -38.38
N LYS A 43 0.66 -5.28 -37.97
CA LYS A 43 -0.46 -5.27 -37.05
C LYS A 43 0.02 -4.54 -35.82
N ALA A 44 -0.51 -3.33 -35.59
CA ALA A 44 -0.37 -2.61 -34.33
C ALA A 44 -0.78 -3.59 -33.24
N VAL A 45 0.19 -4.00 -32.41
CA VAL A 45 -0.09 -4.58 -31.11
C VAL A 45 -0.69 -3.42 -30.34
N ASP A 46 -2.01 -3.45 -30.13
CA ASP A 46 -2.69 -2.46 -29.31
C ASP A 46 -1.94 -2.33 -28.00
N GLU A 47 -1.37 -1.17 -27.75
CA GLU A 47 -0.70 -0.86 -26.49
C GLU A 47 -1.76 -0.95 -25.39
N ILE A 48 -1.73 -2.05 -24.62
CA ILE A 48 -2.69 -2.28 -23.55
C ILE A 48 -2.38 -1.26 -22.47
N THR A 49 -3.14 -0.19 -22.43
CA THR A 49 -3.04 0.83 -21.38
C THR A 49 -3.54 0.27 -20.05
N LEU A 50 -3.05 0.82 -18.93
CA LEU A 50 -3.52 0.47 -17.59
C LEU A 50 -5.05 0.62 -17.49
N ASP A 51 -5.59 1.71 -18.02
CA ASP A 51 -7.04 1.98 -18.05
C ASP A 51 -7.82 0.91 -18.83
N GLY A 52 -7.26 0.45 -19.96
CA GLY A 52 -7.85 -0.65 -20.73
C GLY A 52 -7.86 -1.95 -19.95
N MET A 53 -6.80 -2.26 -19.19
CA MET A 53 -6.73 -3.46 -18.35
C MET A 53 -7.73 -3.40 -17.18
N VAL A 54 -7.85 -2.25 -16.54
CA VAL A 54 -8.83 -2.02 -15.45
C VAL A 54 -10.25 -2.15 -15.99
N SER A 55 -10.55 -1.52 -17.14
CA SER A 55 -11.86 -1.60 -17.78
C SER A 55 -12.24 -3.03 -18.17
N ASP A 56 -11.28 -3.78 -18.73
CA ASP A 56 -11.49 -5.19 -19.10
C ASP A 56 -11.76 -6.05 -17.84
N ALA A 57 -10.97 -5.87 -16.77
CA ALA A 57 -11.18 -6.57 -15.51
C ALA A 57 -12.57 -6.27 -14.93
N LEU A 58 -12.93 -4.99 -14.82
CA LEU A 58 -14.23 -4.57 -14.30
C LEU A 58 -15.43 -5.07 -15.14
N SER A 59 -15.26 -5.16 -16.46
CA SER A 59 -16.32 -5.67 -17.34
C SER A 59 -16.65 -7.14 -17.10
N LYS A 60 -15.70 -7.91 -16.58
CA LYS A 60 -15.82 -9.35 -16.29
C LYS A 60 -16.31 -9.65 -14.88
N MET A 61 -16.27 -8.68 -13.99
CA MET A 61 -16.68 -8.83 -12.60
C MET A 61 -18.20 -8.72 -12.45
N THR A 62 -18.77 -9.61 -11.63
CA THR A 62 -20.14 -9.48 -11.13
C THR A 62 -20.26 -8.31 -10.16
N LEU A 63 -21.50 -7.86 -9.89
CA LEU A 63 -21.73 -6.83 -8.86
C LEU A 63 -21.24 -7.27 -7.48
N LYS A 64 -21.44 -8.55 -7.10
CA LYS A 64 -20.96 -9.11 -5.82
C LYS A 64 -19.43 -9.00 -5.72
N GLU A 65 -18.70 -9.35 -6.76
CA GLU A 65 -17.25 -9.23 -6.80
C GLU A 65 -16.79 -7.78 -6.72
N LYS A 66 -17.42 -6.87 -7.46
CA LYS A 66 -17.12 -5.44 -7.38
C LYS A 66 -17.32 -4.88 -5.97
N ILE A 67 -18.40 -5.28 -5.30
CA ILE A 67 -18.67 -4.89 -3.91
C ILE A 67 -17.59 -5.48 -2.98
N GLY A 68 -17.26 -6.76 -3.12
CA GLY A 68 -16.21 -7.41 -2.33
C GLY A 68 -14.88 -6.68 -2.41
N GLN A 69 -14.50 -6.21 -3.61
CA GLN A 69 -13.23 -5.48 -3.84
C GLN A 69 -13.16 -4.10 -3.14
N LEU A 70 -14.27 -3.56 -2.67
CA LEU A 70 -14.28 -2.30 -1.89
C LEU A 70 -13.89 -2.50 -0.42
N PHE A 71 -13.76 -3.75 0.05
CA PHE A 71 -13.51 -4.03 1.46
C PHE A 71 -12.09 -4.55 1.68
N VAL A 72 -11.41 -3.99 2.67
CA VAL A 72 -10.27 -4.60 3.35
C VAL A 72 -10.78 -5.06 4.71
N VAL A 73 -10.70 -6.36 4.96
CA VAL A 73 -11.29 -6.99 6.15
C VAL A 73 -10.20 -7.54 7.07
N CYS A 74 -10.46 -7.64 8.37
CA CYS A 74 -9.58 -8.37 9.27
C CYS A 74 -9.77 -9.89 9.13
N THR A 75 -8.79 -10.65 9.57
CA THR A 75 -8.82 -12.12 9.53
C THR A 75 -10.04 -12.71 10.22
N ASP A 76 -10.44 -12.10 11.36
CA ASP A 76 -11.59 -12.51 12.17
C ASP A 76 -12.91 -12.40 11.41
N SER A 77 -13.02 -11.48 10.46
CA SER A 77 -14.20 -11.36 9.58
C SER A 77 -14.35 -12.55 8.64
N LEU A 78 -13.22 -13.19 8.30
CA LEU A 78 -13.19 -14.38 7.46
C LEU A 78 -13.35 -15.66 8.28
N ASP A 79 -12.68 -15.76 9.41
CA ASP A 79 -12.88 -16.80 10.41
C ASP A 79 -12.38 -16.35 11.78
N PHE A 80 -13.26 -16.22 12.74
CA PHE A 80 -12.94 -15.77 14.10
C PHE A 80 -11.87 -16.63 14.81
N ASN A 81 -11.71 -17.88 14.42
CA ASN A 81 -10.71 -18.79 14.99
C ASN A 81 -9.38 -18.82 14.23
N ALA A 82 -9.26 -18.09 13.14
CA ALA A 82 -8.07 -18.13 12.26
C ALA A 82 -7.13 -16.95 12.53
N GLU A 83 -6.40 -17.01 13.65
CA GLU A 83 -5.47 -15.95 14.02
C GLU A 83 -4.16 -15.99 13.21
N THR A 84 -3.58 -17.18 13.02
CA THR A 84 -2.19 -17.33 12.50
C THR A 84 -2.03 -18.32 11.35
N GLU A 85 -3.13 -18.82 10.81
CA GLU A 85 -3.15 -19.73 9.67
C GLU A 85 -4.42 -19.56 8.82
N VAL A 86 -4.38 -20.04 7.58
CA VAL A 86 -5.57 -20.08 6.71
C VAL A 86 -6.36 -21.33 6.99
N THR A 87 -7.52 -21.21 7.62
CA THR A 87 -8.44 -22.32 7.86
C THR A 87 -9.27 -22.61 6.60
N GLU A 88 -9.89 -23.80 6.56
CA GLU A 88 -10.83 -24.16 5.49
C GLU A 88 -11.99 -23.16 5.38
N LYS A 89 -12.50 -22.67 6.53
CA LYS A 89 -13.58 -21.69 6.57
C LYS A 89 -13.12 -20.33 6.03
N MET A 90 -11.93 -19.87 6.41
CA MET A 90 -11.34 -18.65 5.86
C MET A 90 -11.20 -18.76 4.33
N GLY A 91 -10.69 -19.90 3.83
CA GLY A 91 -10.57 -20.15 2.40
C GLY A 91 -11.91 -20.05 1.68
N LYS A 92 -12.96 -20.71 2.19
CA LYS A 92 -14.31 -20.62 1.64
C LYS A 92 -14.85 -19.17 1.61
N ASN A 93 -14.60 -18.40 2.66
CA ASN A 93 -15.06 -17.02 2.74
C ASN A 93 -14.26 -16.08 1.80
N LEU A 94 -12.97 -16.32 1.59
CA LEU A 94 -12.18 -15.62 0.58
C LEU A 94 -12.71 -15.88 -0.83
N GLU A 95 -13.07 -17.11 -1.15
CA GLU A 95 -13.66 -17.49 -2.45
C GLU A 95 -15.07 -16.91 -2.63
N GLU A 96 -15.87 -16.91 -1.58
CA GLU A 96 -17.26 -16.46 -1.65
C GLU A 96 -17.40 -14.95 -1.73
N TYR A 97 -16.69 -14.20 -0.86
CA TYR A 97 -16.87 -12.75 -0.72
C TYR A 97 -15.87 -11.95 -1.55
N LYS A 98 -14.75 -12.54 -1.93
CA LYS A 98 -13.69 -11.93 -2.75
C LYS A 98 -13.34 -10.52 -2.28
N PRO A 99 -12.93 -10.31 -1.00
CA PRO A 99 -12.56 -9.00 -0.51
C PRO A 99 -11.38 -8.43 -1.32
N GLY A 100 -11.27 -7.10 -1.37
CA GLY A 100 -10.14 -6.42 -2.01
C GLY A 100 -8.84 -6.61 -1.24
N GLY A 101 -8.93 -6.82 0.09
CA GLY A 101 -7.74 -7.06 0.90
C GLY A 101 -8.04 -7.60 2.28
N VAL A 102 -6.94 -7.96 2.97
CA VAL A 102 -6.95 -8.42 4.36
C VAL A 102 -5.92 -7.64 5.15
N ILE A 103 -6.33 -7.07 6.29
CA ILE A 103 -5.44 -6.39 7.23
C ILE A 103 -5.03 -7.33 8.36
N PHE A 104 -3.74 -7.25 8.74
CA PHE A 104 -3.14 -8.00 9.83
C PHE A 104 -2.92 -7.11 11.05
N PHE A 105 -3.23 -7.66 12.22
CA PHE A 105 -2.97 -7.04 13.52
C PHE A 105 -1.94 -7.85 14.31
N SER A 106 -1.52 -7.35 15.46
CA SER A 106 -0.47 -7.98 16.27
C SER A 106 -0.75 -9.43 16.64
N TYR A 107 -2.02 -9.82 16.79
CA TYR A 107 -2.41 -11.20 17.10
C TYR A 107 -2.22 -12.17 15.93
N ASN A 108 -2.12 -11.66 14.70
CA ASN A 108 -1.80 -12.46 13.52
C ASN A 108 -0.30 -12.72 13.33
N LEU A 109 0.55 -12.08 14.13
CA LEU A 109 2.00 -12.00 13.92
C LEU A 109 2.76 -12.86 14.91
N LYS A 110 2.92 -14.15 14.61
CA LYS A 110 3.66 -15.09 15.47
C LYS A 110 5.18 -15.06 15.23
N ASN A 111 5.58 -15.13 13.97
CA ASN A 111 6.95 -15.00 13.49
C ASN A 111 6.98 -14.81 11.97
N ARG A 112 8.16 -14.44 11.42
CA ARG A 112 8.33 -14.15 9.98
C ARG A 112 7.88 -15.29 9.06
N THR A 113 8.21 -16.52 9.39
CA THR A 113 7.86 -17.71 8.57
C THR A 113 6.34 -17.88 8.51
N GLN A 114 5.70 -17.89 9.67
CA GLN A 114 4.23 -18.04 9.75
C GLN A 114 3.50 -16.94 8.96
N VAL A 115 3.92 -15.66 9.07
CA VAL A 115 3.29 -14.55 8.35
C VAL A 115 3.43 -14.74 6.83
N LYS A 116 4.63 -15.09 6.35
CA LYS A 116 4.87 -15.36 4.93
C LYS A 116 4.01 -16.50 4.40
N GLU A 117 3.91 -17.58 5.16
CA GLU A 117 3.10 -18.76 4.79
C GLU A 117 1.62 -18.38 4.75
N MET A 118 1.11 -17.71 5.79
CA MET A 118 -0.30 -17.29 5.84
C MET A 118 -0.67 -16.36 4.69
N ILE A 119 0.14 -15.33 4.40
CA ILE A 119 -0.08 -14.42 3.27
C ILE A 119 -0.02 -15.21 1.93
N SER A 120 0.98 -16.07 1.77
CA SER A 120 1.12 -16.89 0.56
C SER A 120 -0.09 -17.80 0.33
N ASP A 121 -0.62 -18.41 1.40
CA ASP A 121 -1.77 -19.31 1.29
C ASP A 121 -3.08 -18.54 1.03
N MET A 122 -3.26 -17.36 1.63
CA MET A 122 -4.36 -16.46 1.27
C MET A 122 -4.32 -16.07 -0.21
N GLN A 123 -3.15 -15.66 -0.72
CA GLN A 123 -2.97 -15.27 -2.12
C GLN A 123 -3.19 -16.44 -3.09
N LYS A 124 -2.86 -17.68 -2.71
CA LYS A 124 -3.14 -18.87 -3.52
C LYS A 124 -4.62 -19.22 -3.57
N THR A 125 -5.32 -18.97 -2.45
CA THR A 125 -6.76 -19.26 -2.31
C THR A 125 -7.59 -18.19 -2.99
N ALA A 126 -7.20 -16.94 -2.91
CA ALA A 126 -7.92 -15.82 -3.51
C ALA A 126 -7.91 -15.91 -5.05
N GLU A 127 -9.09 -15.80 -5.67
CA GLU A 127 -9.21 -15.75 -7.13
C GLU A 127 -8.72 -14.41 -7.70
N ILE A 128 -9.00 -13.32 -7.01
CA ILE A 128 -8.51 -11.97 -7.28
C ILE A 128 -7.40 -11.70 -6.27
N PRO A 129 -6.20 -11.26 -6.70
CA PRO A 129 -5.11 -10.95 -5.77
C PRO A 129 -5.51 -9.95 -4.71
N LEU A 130 -5.13 -10.24 -3.46
CA LEU A 130 -5.48 -9.44 -2.29
C LEU A 130 -4.49 -8.29 -2.07
N PHE A 131 -5.00 -7.16 -1.61
CA PHE A 131 -4.19 -6.29 -0.78
C PHE A 131 -3.96 -6.98 0.57
N THR A 132 -2.69 -7.14 0.93
CA THR A 132 -2.28 -7.64 2.24
C THR A 132 -1.71 -6.47 3.02
N ALA A 133 -2.46 -6.04 4.04
CA ALA A 133 -2.26 -4.75 4.70
C ALA A 133 -1.81 -4.91 6.16
N VAL A 134 -1.11 -3.89 6.63
CA VAL A 134 -0.71 -3.75 8.04
C VAL A 134 -0.66 -2.27 8.40
N ASP A 135 -0.74 -1.93 9.69
CA ASP A 135 -0.39 -0.61 10.22
C ASP A 135 1.07 -0.64 10.68
N GLU A 136 1.98 -0.09 9.91
CA GLU A 136 3.40 0.01 10.27
C GLU A 136 3.87 1.47 10.19
N GLU A 137 3.24 2.35 11.00
CA GLU A 137 3.52 3.79 11.03
C GLU A 137 4.91 4.12 11.58
N GLY A 138 5.47 3.22 12.40
CA GLY A 138 6.57 3.51 13.32
C GLY A 138 6.05 3.96 14.69
N GLY A 139 6.96 4.14 15.64
CA GLY A 139 6.62 4.52 17.02
C GLY A 139 5.69 3.50 17.69
N SER A 140 4.58 3.99 18.25
CA SER A 140 3.62 3.15 19.01
C SER A 140 2.74 2.28 18.11
N VAL A 141 2.49 2.70 16.88
CA VAL A 141 1.69 1.97 15.90
C VAL A 141 2.61 1.36 14.85
N ALA A 142 3.20 0.23 15.19
CA ALA A 142 4.06 -0.55 14.33
C ALA A 142 3.83 -2.02 14.67
N ARG A 143 2.87 -2.65 13.98
CA ARG A 143 2.40 -3.99 14.33
C ARG A 143 3.52 -5.01 14.23
N ILE A 144 4.36 -4.88 13.21
CA ILE A 144 5.47 -5.77 12.93
C ILE A 144 6.67 -5.46 13.82
N ALA A 145 7.15 -4.21 13.82
CA ALA A 145 8.34 -3.83 14.59
C ALA A 145 8.15 -3.96 16.10
N ASN A 146 6.92 -3.80 16.59
CA ASN A 146 6.62 -3.98 18.01
C ASN A 146 6.38 -5.45 18.41
N SER A 147 6.27 -6.37 17.44
CA SER A 147 6.16 -7.81 17.69
C SER A 147 7.53 -8.45 17.92
N LYS A 148 7.67 -9.24 19.01
CA LYS A 148 8.97 -9.73 19.51
C LYS A 148 9.76 -10.60 18.53
N ASN A 149 9.08 -11.33 17.64
CA ASN A 149 9.70 -12.34 16.78
C ASN A 149 9.87 -11.90 15.32
N MET A 150 9.66 -10.62 15.03
CA MET A 150 9.71 -10.10 13.65
C MET A 150 11.09 -9.61 13.24
N GLN A 151 11.91 -9.14 14.20
CA GLN A 151 13.28 -8.69 13.95
C GLN A 151 13.36 -7.65 12.82
N THR A 152 12.51 -6.63 12.91
CA THR A 152 12.47 -5.49 12.01
C THR A 152 12.95 -4.23 12.71
N THR A 153 13.23 -3.21 11.94
CA THR A 153 13.72 -1.92 12.41
C THR A 153 12.61 -1.19 13.20
N LYS A 154 12.98 -0.70 14.40
CA LYS A 154 12.10 0.14 15.21
C LYS A 154 12.41 1.60 14.97
N PHE A 155 11.44 2.34 14.53
CA PHE A 155 11.53 3.78 14.39
C PHE A 155 10.95 4.50 15.61
N PRO A 156 11.44 5.71 15.94
CA PRO A 156 10.79 6.57 16.91
C PRO A 156 9.41 7.03 16.41
N ALA A 157 8.66 7.72 17.24
CA ALA A 157 7.42 8.35 16.84
C ALA A 157 7.67 9.35 15.71
N MET A 158 6.72 9.48 14.77
CA MET A 158 6.86 10.35 13.59
C MET A 158 7.03 11.84 13.96
N ALA A 159 6.55 12.27 15.12
CA ALA A 159 6.84 13.60 15.64
C ALA A 159 8.35 13.85 15.83
N GLU A 160 9.13 12.84 16.19
CA GLU A 160 10.59 12.99 16.34
C GLU A 160 11.27 13.09 14.96
N ILE A 161 10.75 12.38 13.96
CA ILE A 161 11.20 12.51 12.57
C ILE A 161 10.85 13.90 12.04
N GLY A 162 9.62 14.38 12.28
CA GLY A 162 9.17 15.72 11.87
C GLY A 162 10.01 16.85 12.48
N LYS A 163 10.41 16.74 13.74
CA LYS A 163 11.29 17.70 14.43
C LYS A 163 12.66 17.86 13.76
N THR A 164 13.12 16.90 13.00
CA THR A 164 14.40 17.01 12.28
C THR A 164 14.36 18.07 11.17
N GLY A 165 13.19 18.39 10.64
CA GLY A 165 13.02 19.31 9.51
C GLY A 165 13.57 18.79 8.18
N ASP A 166 14.17 17.59 8.16
CA ASP A 166 14.72 16.97 6.94
C ASP A 166 13.81 15.82 6.48
N SER A 167 13.06 16.08 5.43
CA SER A 167 12.11 15.11 4.86
C SER A 167 12.76 13.86 4.26
N LYS A 168 14.09 13.86 4.05
CA LYS A 168 14.82 12.63 3.68
C LYS A 168 14.75 11.59 4.76
N ASN A 169 14.63 11.99 6.03
CA ASN A 169 14.45 11.04 7.12
C ASN A 169 13.14 10.29 7.00
N ALA A 170 12.05 10.96 6.59
CA ALA A 170 10.77 10.29 6.31
C ALA A 170 10.86 9.36 5.11
N TYR A 171 11.60 9.72 4.05
CA TYR A 171 11.88 8.81 2.94
C TYR A 171 12.56 7.52 3.43
N HIS A 172 13.60 7.63 4.26
CA HIS A 172 14.32 6.47 4.78
C HIS A 172 13.46 5.61 5.72
N VAL A 173 12.54 6.22 6.47
CA VAL A 173 11.54 5.47 7.24
C VAL A 173 10.69 4.63 6.29
N GLY A 174 10.05 5.25 5.31
CA GLY A 174 9.20 4.56 4.35
C GLY A 174 9.95 3.51 3.52
N GLU A 175 11.19 3.80 3.09
CA GLU A 175 12.04 2.85 2.35
C GLU A 175 12.36 1.61 3.19
N THR A 176 12.71 1.79 4.46
CA THR A 176 13.07 0.68 5.36
C THR A 176 11.84 -0.14 5.72
N ILE A 177 10.76 0.51 6.16
CA ILE A 177 9.48 -0.15 6.46
C ILE A 177 8.99 -0.91 5.23
N GLY A 178 8.91 -0.23 4.08
CA GLY A 178 8.43 -0.83 2.84
C GLY A 178 9.19 -2.09 2.47
N LYS A 179 10.53 -2.06 2.53
CA LYS A 179 11.35 -3.23 2.28
C LYS A 179 11.04 -4.38 3.23
N GLU A 180 10.99 -4.10 4.54
CA GLU A 180 10.83 -5.13 5.57
C GLU A 180 9.45 -5.78 5.52
N ILE A 181 8.38 -5.00 5.29
CA ILE A 181 7.02 -5.54 5.18
C ILE A 181 6.78 -6.23 3.83
N TYR A 182 7.38 -5.72 2.75
CA TYR A 182 7.33 -6.39 1.43
C TYR A 182 7.97 -7.79 1.48
N GLU A 183 9.11 -7.92 2.17
CA GLU A 183 9.75 -9.21 2.39
C GLU A 183 8.88 -10.22 3.16
N LEU A 184 7.90 -9.76 3.92
CA LEU A 184 6.92 -10.59 4.62
C LEU A 184 5.71 -10.94 3.75
N GLY A 185 5.54 -10.27 2.61
CA GLY A 185 4.44 -10.48 1.68
C GLY A 185 3.34 -9.41 1.73
N PHE A 186 3.50 -8.38 2.56
CA PHE A 186 2.59 -7.23 2.56
C PHE A 186 2.82 -6.35 1.32
N ASN A 187 1.76 -5.80 0.77
CA ASN A 187 1.78 -4.93 -0.40
C ASN A 187 1.04 -3.60 -0.17
N LEU A 188 0.48 -3.40 1.03
CA LEU A 188 -0.22 -2.20 1.45
C LEU A 188 0.15 -1.87 2.90
N ASP A 189 0.51 -0.61 3.16
CA ASP A 189 0.67 -0.06 4.50
C ASP A 189 -0.42 0.98 4.76
N PHE A 190 -1.11 0.88 5.89
CA PHE A 190 -1.97 1.95 6.38
C PHE A 190 -1.13 3.01 7.09
N ALA A 191 -0.21 3.58 6.35
CA ALA A 191 0.68 4.67 6.67
C ALA A 191 0.99 5.47 5.38
N PRO A 192 1.42 6.72 5.49
CA PRO A 192 1.69 7.52 6.70
C PRO A 192 0.46 8.20 7.31
N VAL A 193 0.64 8.65 8.56
CA VAL A 193 -0.30 9.56 9.22
C VAL A 193 -0.12 10.96 8.64
N ALA A 194 -1.14 11.44 7.92
CA ALA A 194 -1.18 12.76 7.30
C ALA A 194 -1.91 13.82 8.16
N ASP A 195 -2.38 13.42 9.34
CA ASP A 195 -3.03 14.34 10.28
C ASP A 195 -2.08 15.44 10.72
N ILE A 196 -2.57 16.67 10.73
CA ILE A 196 -1.87 17.85 11.26
C ILE A 196 -2.28 18.00 12.72
N ASN A 197 -1.37 17.71 13.66
CA ASN A 197 -1.68 17.70 15.09
C ASN A 197 -1.65 19.13 15.66
N THR A 198 -2.75 19.86 15.51
CA THR A 198 -2.90 21.22 16.01
C THR A 198 -3.50 21.30 17.40
N ASN A 199 -4.08 20.23 17.92
CA ASN A 199 -4.64 20.16 19.25
C ASN A 199 -3.74 19.35 20.19
N ALA A 200 -3.12 20.03 21.15
CA ALA A 200 -2.23 19.40 22.14
C ALA A 200 -2.94 18.37 23.05
N GLU A 201 -4.26 18.45 23.18
CA GLU A 201 -5.07 17.49 23.94
C GLU A 201 -5.40 16.23 23.15
N ASN A 202 -5.12 16.21 21.86
CA ASN A 202 -5.32 15.03 21.03
C ASN A 202 -4.28 13.95 21.36
N THR A 203 -4.67 12.99 22.18
CA THR A 203 -3.83 11.86 22.58
C THR A 203 -3.85 10.71 21.58
N GLU A 204 -4.86 10.65 20.71
CA GLU A 204 -5.01 9.56 19.73
C GLU A 204 -4.03 9.73 18.56
N ILE A 205 -3.96 10.92 17.99
CA ILE A 205 -2.96 11.24 16.97
C ILE A 205 -1.62 11.58 17.63
N GLY A 206 -1.60 12.59 18.49
CA GLY A 206 -0.44 12.94 19.29
C GLY A 206 0.88 12.90 18.52
N ASN A 207 1.81 12.09 19.01
CA ASN A 207 3.14 11.91 18.42
C ASN A 207 3.20 11.00 17.17
N ARG A 208 2.08 10.46 16.72
CA ARG A 208 1.99 9.73 15.45
C ARG A 208 2.08 10.67 14.25
N SER A 209 1.63 11.92 14.40
CA SER A 209 1.78 12.96 13.37
C SER A 209 3.22 13.46 13.28
N PHE A 210 3.66 13.86 12.09
CA PHE A 210 4.94 14.56 11.87
C PHE A 210 5.00 15.97 12.50
N GLY A 211 3.86 16.56 12.89
CA GLY A 211 3.81 17.85 13.56
C GLY A 211 2.50 18.61 13.38
N SER A 212 2.58 19.91 13.71
CA SER A 212 1.44 20.83 13.67
C SER A 212 1.47 21.81 12.49
N GLU A 213 2.59 21.85 11.73
CA GLU A 213 2.75 22.71 10.58
C GLU A 213 2.37 21.99 9.29
N PRO A 214 1.34 22.46 8.53
CA PRO A 214 0.83 21.80 7.33
C PRO A 214 1.91 21.48 6.31
N LYS A 215 2.81 22.42 6.05
CA LYS A 215 3.88 22.24 5.07
C LYS A 215 4.86 21.16 5.50
N THR A 216 5.25 21.13 6.75
CA THR A 216 6.16 20.10 7.28
C THR A 216 5.52 18.73 7.18
N VAL A 217 4.26 18.58 7.59
CA VAL A 217 3.53 17.31 7.50
C VAL A 217 3.44 16.87 6.04
N ALA A 218 3.05 17.74 5.13
CA ALA A 218 2.94 17.41 3.71
C ALA A 218 4.28 16.95 3.09
N ASP A 219 5.38 17.67 3.40
CA ASP A 219 6.71 17.32 2.91
C ASP A 219 7.17 15.94 3.44
N MET A 220 6.99 15.68 4.74
CA MET A 220 7.35 14.40 5.37
C MET A 220 6.51 13.24 4.81
N VAL A 221 5.18 13.39 4.79
CA VAL A 221 4.24 12.40 4.25
C VAL A 221 4.56 12.07 2.79
N SER A 222 4.80 13.09 1.96
CA SER A 222 5.16 12.88 0.54
C SER A 222 6.43 12.04 0.38
N GLN A 223 7.43 12.23 1.25
CA GLN A 223 8.67 11.47 1.17
C GLN A 223 8.52 10.05 1.72
N GLU A 224 7.77 9.85 2.79
CA GLU A 224 7.50 8.49 3.30
C GLU A 224 6.71 7.66 2.29
N VAL A 225 5.68 8.25 1.64
CA VAL A 225 4.96 7.59 0.53
C VAL A 225 5.92 7.16 -0.57
N LYS A 226 6.85 8.02 -0.99
CA LYS A 226 7.85 7.67 -2.00
C LYS A 226 8.76 6.54 -1.55
N GLY A 227 9.15 6.53 -0.28
CA GLY A 227 9.95 5.45 0.30
C GLY A 227 9.24 4.11 0.24
N LEU A 228 7.98 4.04 0.71
CA LEU A 228 7.13 2.84 0.67
C LEU A 228 6.94 2.34 -0.78
N GLN A 229 6.55 3.24 -1.67
CA GLN A 229 6.29 2.90 -3.07
C GLN A 229 7.54 2.45 -3.82
N ALA A 230 8.72 2.98 -3.49
CA ALA A 230 10.00 2.53 -4.05
C ALA A 230 10.30 1.06 -3.75
N GLN A 231 9.69 0.50 -2.70
CA GLN A 231 9.81 -0.91 -2.32
C GLN A 231 8.64 -1.79 -2.80
N GLY A 232 7.71 -1.24 -3.58
CA GLY A 232 6.55 -1.98 -4.11
C GLY A 232 5.39 -2.09 -3.13
N VAL A 233 5.37 -1.29 -2.07
CA VAL A 233 4.28 -1.21 -1.09
C VAL A 233 3.43 0.02 -1.36
N SER A 234 2.12 -0.17 -1.47
CA SER A 234 1.16 0.93 -1.55
C SER A 234 1.03 1.61 -0.19
N ALA A 235 0.94 2.93 -0.19
CA ALA A 235 0.73 3.74 1.00
C ALA A 235 -0.72 4.23 1.10
N THR A 236 -1.24 4.36 2.32
CA THR A 236 -2.58 4.87 2.58
C THR A 236 -2.52 6.02 3.56
N LEU A 237 -2.80 7.22 3.07
CA LEU A 237 -2.86 8.42 3.91
C LEU A 237 -4.04 8.35 4.88
N LYS A 238 -3.80 8.64 6.15
CA LYS A 238 -4.83 8.61 7.18
C LYS A 238 -4.67 9.77 8.17
N HIS A 239 -5.76 10.23 8.81
CA HIS A 239 -7.10 9.64 8.85
C HIS A 239 -8.09 10.60 8.18
N PHE A 240 -8.45 10.35 6.95
CA PHE A 240 -9.37 11.24 6.22
C PHE A 240 -10.71 11.43 6.98
N PRO A 241 -11.24 12.66 7.06
CA PRO A 241 -10.77 13.91 6.43
C PRO A 241 -9.72 14.67 7.26
N GLY A 242 -9.27 14.17 8.39
CA GLY A 242 -8.29 14.73 9.31
C GLY A 242 -8.78 14.65 10.76
N GLN A 243 -7.95 14.08 11.64
CA GLN A 243 -8.27 13.89 13.06
C GLN A 243 -7.38 14.72 13.98
N GLY A 244 -6.33 15.35 13.47
CA GLY A 244 -5.32 16.05 14.30
C GLY A 244 -5.82 17.29 15.05
N GLN A 245 -6.98 17.83 14.68
CA GLN A 245 -7.63 18.95 15.37
C GLN A 245 -8.61 18.51 16.46
N CYS A 246 -9.05 17.25 16.44
CA CYS A 246 -10.06 16.75 17.35
C CYS A 246 -9.51 16.59 18.77
N GLY A 247 -10.31 16.92 19.80
CA GLY A 247 -9.95 16.70 21.20
C GLY A 247 -10.35 15.31 21.71
N GLU A 248 -11.11 14.57 20.92
CA GLU A 248 -11.74 13.31 21.34
C GLU A 248 -11.26 12.14 20.46
N ASP A 249 -11.29 10.96 21.04
CA ASP A 249 -10.91 9.70 20.41
C ASP A 249 -12.11 9.11 19.63
N THR A 250 -11.96 8.99 18.31
CA THR A 250 -12.99 8.44 17.42
C THR A 250 -13.34 6.97 17.71
N HIS A 251 -12.49 6.23 18.43
CA HIS A 251 -12.79 4.87 18.88
C HIS A 251 -13.82 4.83 20.04
N LYS A 252 -14.01 5.95 20.73
CA LYS A 252 -14.93 6.05 21.87
C LYS A 252 -16.28 6.63 21.51
N GLY A 253 -16.44 7.23 20.34
CA GLY A 253 -17.69 7.83 19.93
C GLY A 253 -17.58 8.68 18.68
N TYR A 254 -18.68 9.37 18.39
CA TYR A 254 -18.75 10.32 17.29
C TYR A 254 -17.95 11.58 17.64
N VAL A 255 -17.08 12.00 16.72
CA VAL A 255 -16.27 13.22 16.84
C VAL A 255 -16.61 14.13 15.68
N GLU A 256 -16.88 15.39 15.95
CA GLU A 256 -17.20 16.39 14.94
C GLU A 256 -15.95 17.22 14.60
N LEU A 257 -15.65 17.30 13.31
CA LEU A 257 -14.61 18.18 12.80
C LEU A 257 -15.25 19.49 12.30
N ASN A 258 -15.10 20.55 13.06
CA ASN A 258 -15.58 21.87 12.71
C ASN A 258 -14.56 22.59 11.81
N ALA A 259 -14.50 22.18 10.55
CA ALA A 259 -13.62 22.78 9.54
C ALA A 259 -14.38 23.04 8.25
N THR A 260 -13.97 24.07 7.52
CA THR A 260 -14.44 24.33 6.15
C THR A 260 -13.64 23.52 5.13
N ILE A 261 -14.13 23.44 3.89
CA ILE A 261 -13.41 22.75 2.80
C ILE A 261 -12.05 23.42 2.51
N ASP A 262 -11.93 24.72 2.80
CA ASP A 262 -10.72 25.50 2.56
C ASP A 262 -9.68 25.39 3.70
N GLN A 263 -10.05 24.77 4.81
CA GLN A 263 -9.21 24.49 5.97
C GLN A 263 -8.71 23.05 5.99
#